data_c834b794f233a3e1948bb34bdca230e4
#
_entry.id   c834b794f233a3e1948bb34bdca230e4
#
_cell.length_a   1.000
_cell.length_b   1.000
_cell.length_c   1.000
_cell.angle_alpha   90.00
_cell.angle_beta   90.00
_cell.angle_gamma   90.00
#
_symmetry.space_group_name_H-M   'P 1'
#
loop_
_entity.id
_entity.type
_entity.pdbx_description
1 polymer ?
#
loop_
_entity_poly.entity_id
_entity_poly.type
_entity_poly.pdbx_seq_one_letter_code
_entity_poly.pdbx_strand_id
1 'polypeptide(L)'
;FGGCGVACAAPRKRLLSSSMLVLDCVALADAAASRHSGFDLVRLLASPYIGRGPACAAQTARAIGVKGLKLTTGRWKARLRRTDECGDALALVETLAEAWSGNFGKSGGLADRAREFRGLLAAVGMPESIMAVDNRDWAVESWAAWRAFNSLLDEIARSAGDGEAGGDGGWAEFARILGSAIRRRSFPLERPDPAGVKVVGPARAAESEWPVLLLSGMAEGTFPRKMRRPWMFKEDDLERLARSGVGVMLPREHAAMERFIFNAAVGAAIDRLYITYPSSATDGSSVRRSFFVDELLDSMGISAEDERRITASISPRDVFPRRLGMAASRAIGTPSQRRH
;
A
#
# COMPACT_ATOMS: atom_id res chain seq x y z
N PHE A 1 16.24 10.56 5.87
CA PHE A 1 16.07 10.86 7.31
C PHE A 1 16.46 9.66 8.17
N GLY A 2 15.96 8.44 7.92
CA GLY A 2 16.30 7.26 8.73
C GLY A 2 17.80 6.93 8.79
N GLY A 3 18.56 7.19 7.73
CA GLY A 3 20.03 7.01 7.72
C GLY A 3 20.80 8.02 8.54
N CYS A 4 20.18 9.11 8.97
CA CYS A 4 20.79 10.19 9.75
C CYS A 4 20.38 10.16 11.24
N GLY A 5 19.67 9.11 11.69
CA GLY A 5 19.22 9.00 13.08
C GLY A 5 18.10 9.98 13.48
N VAL A 6 17.49 10.69 12.52
CA VAL A 6 16.38 11.60 12.79
C VAL A 6 15.09 10.79 12.77
N ALA A 7 14.36 10.79 13.90
CA ALA A 7 13.03 10.20 13.97
C ALA A 7 12.12 10.86 12.93
N CYS A 8 11.53 10.07 12.06
CA CYS A 8 10.70 10.55 10.95
C CYS A 8 9.32 9.91 11.01
N ALA A 9 8.30 10.73 11.01
CA ALA A 9 6.90 10.31 10.93
C ALA A 9 6.39 10.26 9.47
N ALA A 10 7.21 9.71 8.57
CA ALA A 10 6.76 9.43 7.21
C ALA A 10 5.96 8.13 7.19
N PRO A 11 4.72 8.13 6.72
CA PRO A 11 3.98 6.88 6.54
C PRO A 11 4.66 6.07 5.42
N ARG A 12 5.44 5.06 5.79
CA ARG A 12 5.90 4.06 4.82
C ARG A 12 4.67 3.29 4.34
N LYS A 13 4.37 3.39 3.06
CA LYS A 13 3.27 2.65 2.44
C LYS A 13 3.82 1.51 1.60
N ARG A 14 3.20 0.34 1.74
CA ARG A 14 3.41 -0.81 0.85
C ARG A 14 2.14 -1.11 0.08
N LEU A 15 2.27 -1.67 -1.12
CA LEU A 15 1.12 -2.16 -1.87
C LEU A 15 0.58 -3.43 -1.21
N LEU A 16 -0.74 -3.60 -1.17
CA LEU A 16 -1.36 -4.84 -0.70
C LEU A 16 -0.87 -6.05 -1.50
N SER A 17 -0.62 -5.87 -2.80
CA SER A 17 -0.07 -6.91 -3.68
C SER A 17 1.34 -7.37 -3.33
N SER A 18 2.06 -6.68 -2.43
CA SER A 18 3.39 -7.09 -1.95
C SER A 18 3.35 -7.81 -0.60
N SER A 19 2.20 -7.90 0.05
CA SER A 19 2.03 -8.61 1.32
C SER A 19 1.81 -10.09 1.09
N MET A 20 2.60 -10.97 1.74
CA MET A 20 2.45 -12.42 1.66
C MET A 20 1.04 -12.85 2.10
N LEU A 21 0.54 -12.28 3.23
CA LEU A 21 -0.82 -12.52 3.72
C LEU A 21 -1.87 -12.27 2.63
N VAL A 22 -1.78 -11.14 1.95
CA VAL A 22 -2.77 -10.75 0.93
C VAL A 22 -2.64 -11.63 -0.32
N LEU A 23 -1.43 -12.04 -0.69
CA LEU A 23 -1.21 -13.01 -1.77
C LEU A 23 -1.84 -14.36 -1.46
N ASP A 24 -1.83 -14.80 -0.22
CA ASP A 24 -2.48 -16.02 0.23
C ASP A 24 -4.02 -15.88 0.24
N CYS A 25 -4.55 -14.70 0.62
CA CYS A 25 -5.97 -14.40 0.45
C CYS A 25 -6.40 -14.45 -1.03
N VAL A 26 -5.59 -13.89 -1.93
CA VAL A 26 -5.86 -13.97 -3.39
C VAL A 26 -5.84 -15.42 -3.87
N ALA A 27 -4.84 -16.20 -3.43
CA ALA A 27 -4.76 -17.62 -3.77
C ALA A 27 -6.00 -18.40 -3.33
N LEU A 28 -6.57 -18.05 -2.17
CA LEU A 28 -7.81 -18.65 -1.68
C LEU A 28 -9.01 -18.24 -2.54
N ALA A 29 -9.10 -16.98 -2.96
CA ALA A 29 -10.15 -16.51 -3.86
C ALA A 29 -10.04 -17.15 -5.25
N ASP A 30 -8.83 -17.30 -5.78
CA ASP A 30 -8.57 -17.98 -7.06
C ASP A 30 -8.93 -19.47 -6.96
N ALA A 31 -8.60 -20.13 -5.86
CA ALA A 31 -8.99 -21.51 -5.60
C ALA A 31 -10.51 -21.68 -5.55
N ALA A 32 -11.22 -20.72 -4.95
CA ALA A 32 -12.68 -20.69 -4.95
C ALA A 32 -13.27 -20.54 -6.37
N ALA A 33 -12.64 -19.69 -7.19
CA ALA A 33 -13.06 -19.45 -8.56
C ALA A 33 -12.79 -20.62 -9.51
N SER A 34 -11.66 -21.34 -9.32
CA SER A 34 -11.19 -22.41 -10.21
C SER A 34 -11.77 -23.80 -9.92
N ARG A 35 -12.65 -23.93 -8.93
CA ARG A 35 -13.15 -25.22 -8.42
C ARG A 35 -12.03 -26.14 -7.89
N HIS A 36 -10.95 -25.53 -7.39
CA HIS A 36 -9.92 -26.14 -6.57
C HIS A 36 -9.10 -27.22 -7.27
N SER A 37 -8.13 -26.77 -8.05
CA SER A 37 -7.10 -27.65 -8.57
C SER A 37 -6.17 -28.12 -7.43
N GLY A 38 -5.53 -29.27 -7.61
CA GLY A 38 -4.53 -29.73 -6.65
C GLY A 38 -3.36 -28.79 -6.48
N PHE A 39 -3.03 -27.99 -7.48
CA PHE A 39 -2.02 -26.94 -7.40
C PHE A 39 -2.42 -25.86 -6.40
N ASP A 40 -3.66 -25.40 -6.44
CA ASP A 40 -4.17 -24.36 -5.53
C ASP A 40 -4.11 -24.87 -4.09
N LEU A 41 -4.50 -26.12 -3.83
CA LEU A 41 -4.43 -26.72 -2.50
C LEU A 41 -3.01 -26.84 -1.96
N VAL A 42 -2.04 -27.26 -2.77
CA VAL A 42 -0.63 -27.32 -2.35
C VAL A 42 -0.08 -25.93 -2.05
N ARG A 43 -0.46 -24.93 -2.85
CA ARG A 43 -0.09 -23.54 -2.61
C ARG A 43 -0.69 -23.02 -1.29
N LEU A 44 -1.94 -23.29 -1.01
CA LEU A 44 -2.60 -22.90 0.24
C LEU A 44 -1.98 -23.61 1.46
N LEU A 45 -1.63 -24.90 1.34
CA LEU A 45 -0.93 -25.64 2.39
C LEU A 45 0.47 -25.09 2.69
N ALA A 46 1.14 -24.52 1.69
CA ALA A 46 2.46 -23.91 1.87
C ALA A 46 2.40 -22.55 2.59
N SER A 47 1.22 -21.92 2.65
CA SER A 47 1.00 -20.65 3.32
C SER A 47 1.21 -20.77 4.83
N PRO A 48 1.95 -19.86 5.45
CA PRO A 48 2.07 -19.80 6.92
C PRO A 48 0.79 -19.32 7.60
N TYR A 49 -0.16 -18.76 6.86
CA TYR A 49 -1.40 -18.21 7.41
C TYR A 49 -2.61 -19.12 7.23
N ILE A 50 -2.62 -19.98 6.21
CA ILE A 50 -3.75 -20.85 5.85
C ILE A 50 -3.42 -22.29 6.14
N GLY A 51 -2.22 -22.72 5.82
CA GLY A 51 -1.76 -24.10 5.97
C GLY A 51 -0.80 -24.29 7.14
N ARG A 52 -0.07 -25.40 7.07
CA ARG A 52 0.93 -25.78 8.08
C ARG A 52 2.38 -25.53 7.59
N GLY A 53 2.51 -24.74 6.56
CA GLY A 53 3.79 -24.34 6.00
C GLY A 53 4.36 -25.27 4.91
N PRO A 54 5.55 -24.93 4.38
CA PRO A 54 6.11 -25.60 3.21
C PRO A 54 6.39 -27.09 3.38
N ALA A 55 6.70 -27.54 4.59
CA ALA A 55 6.97 -28.96 4.89
C ALA A 55 5.71 -29.82 4.68
N CYS A 56 4.56 -29.38 5.24
CA CYS A 56 3.27 -30.05 5.06
C CYS A 56 2.85 -30.06 3.57
N ALA A 57 3.03 -28.95 2.88
CA ALA A 57 2.74 -28.86 1.44
C ALA A 57 3.59 -29.83 0.62
N ALA A 58 4.89 -29.91 0.88
CA ALA A 58 5.80 -30.82 0.19
C ALA A 58 5.50 -32.30 0.46
N GLN A 59 5.13 -32.64 1.72
CA GLN A 59 4.72 -33.98 2.10
C GLN A 59 3.43 -34.38 1.39
N THR A 60 2.42 -33.47 1.43
CA THR A 60 1.14 -33.67 0.72
C THR A 60 1.35 -33.84 -0.79
N ALA A 61 2.17 -32.99 -1.42
CA ALA A 61 2.46 -33.08 -2.83
C ALA A 61 3.12 -34.43 -3.22
N ARG A 62 4.02 -34.95 -2.37
CA ARG A 62 4.64 -36.27 -2.54
C ARG A 62 3.62 -37.40 -2.43
N ALA A 63 2.78 -37.36 -1.39
CA ALA A 63 1.74 -38.37 -1.17
C ALA A 63 0.73 -38.46 -2.31
N ILE A 64 0.40 -37.34 -2.93
CA ILE A 64 -0.60 -37.26 -4.01
C ILE A 64 0.02 -37.55 -5.38
N GLY A 65 1.29 -37.22 -5.54
CA GLY A 65 2.03 -37.33 -6.81
C GLY A 65 1.54 -36.36 -7.90
N VAL A 66 2.32 -36.22 -8.97
CA VAL A 66 2.07 -35.26 -10.07
C VAL A 66 0.69 -35.44 -10.72
N LYS A 67 0.21 -36.67 -10.88
CA LYS A 67 -1.13 -36.94 -11.41
C LYS A 67 -2.24 -36.49 -10.48
N GLY A 68 -1.99 -36.45 -9.17
CA GLY A 68 -2.94 -35.99 -8.16
C GLY A 68 -3.16 -34.48 -8.18
N LEU A 69 -2.19 -33.69 -8.63
CA LEU A 69 -2.32 -32.24 -8.70
C LEU A 69 -3.42 -31.77 -9.67
N LYS A 70 -3.87 -32.61 -10.59
CA LYS A 70 -4.97 -32.34 -11.51
C LYS A 70 -6.34 -32.83 -11.01
N LEU A 71 -6.42 -33.41 -9.81
CA LEU A 71 -7.67 -33.94 -9.29
C LEU A 71 -8.53 -32.83 -8.67
N THR A 72 -9.83 -33.04 -8.68
CA THR A 72 -10.80 -32.19 -7.97
C THR A 72 -10.81 -32.46 -6.47
N THR A 73 -11.34 -31.55 -5.66
CA THR A 73 -11.38 -31.59 -4.20
C THR A 73 -11.95 -32.92 -3.64
N GLY A 74 -13.01 -33.45 -4.21
CA GLY A 74 -13.59 -34.72 -3.74
C GLY A 74 -12.64 -35.91 -3.87
N ARG A 75 -11.89 -35.99 -4.98
CA ARG A 75 -10.89 -37.04 -5.20
C ARG A 75 -9.65 -36.86 -4.32
N TRP A 76 -9.30 -35.63 -4.01
CA TRP A 76 -8.25 -35.32 -3.04
C TRP A 76 -8.60 -35.86 -1.65
N LYS A 77 -9.78 -35.55 -1.14
CA LYS A 77 -10.26 -35.98 0.16
C LYS A 77 -10.17 -37.50 0.31
N ALA A 78 -10.61 -38.25 -0.71
CA ALA A 78 -10.53 -39.69 -0.72
C ALA A 78 -9.08 -40.22 -0.73
N ARG A 79 -8.15 -39.51 -1.34
CA ARG A 79 -6.73 -39.90 -1.41
C ARG A 79 -5.98 -39.56 -0.12
N LEU A 80 -6.21 -38.37 0.45
CA LEU A 80 -5.60 -37.95 1.72
C LEU A 80 -6.02 -38.82 2.88
N ARG A 81 -7.28 -39.29 2.91
CA ARG A 81 -7.77 -40.23 3.93
C ARG A 81 -7.04 -41.57 3.98
N ARG A 82 -6.35 -41.95 2.88
CA ARG A 82 -5.56 -43.18 2.79
C ARG A 82 -4.09 -42.98 3.16
N THR A 83 -3.69 -41.76 3.55
CA THR A 83 -2.31 -41.39 3.82
C THR A 83 -2.25 -40.80 5.23
N ASP A 84 -1.81 -41.61 6.20
CA ASP A 84 -1.82 -41.25 7.63
C ASP A 84 -1.00 -39.98 7.96
N GLU A 85 0.00 -39.67 7.13
CA GLU A 85 0.87 -38.52 7.34
C GLU A 85 0.30 -37.17 6.88
N CYS A 86 -0.89 -37.14 6.31
CA CYS A 86 -1.50 -35.94 5.69
C CYS A 86 -2.73 -35.42 6.46
N GLY A 87 -2.82 -35.64 7.77
CA GLY A 87 -3.97 -35.23 8.60
C GLY A 87 -4.28 -33.73 8.53
N ASP A 88 -3.26 -32.87 8.61
CA ASP A 88 -3.43 -31.41 8.51
C ASP A 88 -3.94 -30.98 7.14
N ALA A 89 -3.45 -31.61 6.07
CA ALA A 89 -3.94 -31.35 4.72
C ALA A 89 -5.38 -31.80 4.55
N LEU A 90 -5.76 -32.93 5.13
CA LEU A 90 -7.13 -33.41 5.13
C LEU A 90 -8.06 -32.44 5.88
N ALA A 91 -7.65 -31.98 7.06
CA ALA A 91 -8.42 -31.02 7.85
C ALA A 91 -8.67 -29.71 7.07
N LEU A 92 -7.65 -29.15 6.43
CA LEU A 92 -7.80 -27.97 5.57
C LEU A 92 -8.79 -28.22 4.41
N VAL A 93 -8.64 -29.35 3.71
CA VAL A 93 -9.54 -29.70 2.60
C VAL A 93 -10.97 -29.90 3.09
N GLU A 94 -11.17 -30.44 4.29
CA GLU A 94 -12.50 -30.59 4.89
C GLU A 94 -13.11 -29.25 5.24
N THR A 95 -12.37 -28.37 5.89
CA THR A 95 -12.81 -26.99 6.20
C THR A 95 -13.20 -26.23 4.94
N LEU A 96 -12.34 -26.29 3.92
CA LEU A 96 -12.64 -25.67 2.64
C LEU A 96 -13.87 -26.27 1.96
N ALA A 97 -14.01 -27.58 1.97
CA ALA A 97 -15.16 -28.28 1.35
C ALA A 97 -16.48 -27.94 2.08
N GLU A 98 -16.47 -27.83 3.40
CA GLU A 98 -17.64 -27.45 4.19
C GLU A 98 -18.04 -26.01 3.95
N ALA A 99 -17.07 -25.07 4.02
CA ALA A 99 -17.32 -23.68 3.70
C ALA A 99 -17.90 -23.51 2.28
N TRP A 100 -17.43 -24.31 1.32
CA TRP A 100 -17.88 -24.25 -0.06
C TRP A 100 -19.22 -24.96 -0.33
N SER A 101 -19.56 -26.01 0.41
CA SER A 101 -20.81 -26.73 0.22
C SER A 101 -22.04 -25.98 0.73
N GLY A 102 -21.87 -25.07 1.70
CA GLY A 102 -22.97 -24.36 2.33
C GLY A 102 -23.54 -23.19 1.52
N ASN A 103 -22.69 -22.46 0.79
CA ASN A 103 -23.05 -21.16 0.20
C ASN A 103 -22.65 -20.97 -1.27
N PHE A 104 -21.85 -21.84 -1.84
CA PHE A 104 -21.17 -21.64 -3.13
C PHE A 104 -21.98 -22.02 -4.39
N GLY A 105 -23.23 -21.84 -4.39
CA GLY A 105 -24.06 -22.19 -5.57
C GLY A 105 -25.28 -21.33 -5.74
N LYS A 106 -25.52 -20.42 -4.81
CA LYS A 106 -26.66 -19.50 -4.88
C LYS A 106 -26.24 -18.28 -5.70
N SER A 107 -27.15 -17.81 -6.55
CA SER A 107 -27.02 -16.51 -7.20
C SER A 107 -26.83 -15.44 -6.14
N GLY A 108 -25.73 -14.69 -6.19
CA GLY A 108 -25.42 -13.64 -5.24
C GLY A 108 -24.54 -12.58 -5.89
N GLY A 109 -24.75 -11.33 -5.52
CA GLY A 109 -23.96 -10.19 -5.97
C GLY A 109 -22.55 -10.17 -5.35
N LEU A 110 -21.75 -9.20 -5.78
CA LEU A 110 -20.38 -9.00 -5.26
C LEU A 110 -20.34 -8.79 -3.73
N ALA A 111 -21.39 -8.17 -3.16
CA ALA A 111 -21.51 -7.97 -1.72
C ALA A 111 -21.65 -9.32 -0.97
N ASP A 112 -22.41 -10.25 -1.52
CA ASP A 112 -22.58 -11.59 -0.96
C ASP A 112 -21.27 -12.36 -1.05
N ARG A 113 -20.58 -12.30 -2.19
CA ARG A 113 -19.25 -12.92 -2.37
C ARG A 113 -18.20 -12.36 -1.41
N ALA A 114 -18.19 -11.05 -1.17
CA ALA A 114 -17.28 -10.45 -0.18
C ALA A 114 -17.59 -10.96 1.24
N ARG A 115 -18.85 -11.13 1.59
CA ARG A 115 -19.29 -11.66 2.89
C ARG A 115 -18.95 -13.14 3.05
N GLU A 116 -19.23 -13.95 2.04
CA GLU A 116 -18.88 -15.37 1.99
C GLU A 116 -17.36 -15.57 2.08
N PHE A 117 -16.60 -14.72 1.38
CA PHE A 117 -15.14 -14.78 1.41
C PHE A 117 -14.58 -14.46 2.80
N ARG A 118 -15.16 -13.50 3.52
CA ARG A 118 -14.79 -13.28 4.94
C ARG A 118 -15.06 -14.51 5.81
N GLY A 119 -16.21 -15.14 5.62
CA GLY A 119 -16.52 -16.38 6.33
C GLY A 119 -15.48 -17.47 6.06
N LEU A 120 -15.03 -17.59 4.80
CA LEU A 120 -13.99 -18.52 4.40
C LEU A 120 -12.63 -18.19 5.04
N LEU A 121 -12.22 -16.92 5.06
CA LEU A 121 -10.98 -16.48 5.73
C LEU A 121 -11.00 -16.77 7.25
N ALA A 122 -12.15 -16.59 7.90
CA ALA A 122 -12.32 -16.95 9.29
C ALA A 122 -12.30 -18.48 9.50
N ALA A 123 -12.96 -19.25 8.64
CA ALA A 123 -12.99 -20.71 8.74
C ALA A 123 -11.60 -21.36 8.58
N VAL A 124 -10.70 -20.76 7.76
CA VAL A 124 -9.31 -21.23 7.65
C VAL A 124 -8.40 -20.70 8.78
N GLY A 125 -8.92 -19.96 9.75
CA GLY A 125 -8.17 -19.46 10.90
C GLY A 125 -7.17 -18.35 10.57
N MET A 126 -7.45 -17.52 9.54
CA MET A 126 -6.53 -16.47 9.12
C MET A 126 -6.19 -15.45 10.22
N PRO A 127 -7.16 -14.92 11.01
CA PRO A 127 -6.86 -13.98 12.08
C PRO A 127 -5.96 -14.60 13.16
N GLU A 128 -6.22 -15.84 13.55
CA GLU A 128 -5.46 -16.58 14.56
C GLU A 128 -4.02 -16.82 14.10
N SER A 129 -3.85 -17.17 12.83
CA SER A 129 -2.53 -17.39 12.24
C SER A 129 -1.67 -16.12 12.21
N ILE A 130 -2.28 -14.94 12.03
CA ILE A 130 -1.57 -13.66 12.12
C ILE A 130 -1.05 -13.43 13.55
N MET A 131 -1.83 -13.80 14.57
CA MET A 131 -1.43 -13.68 15.98
C MET A 131 -0.33 -14.65 16.37
N ALA A 132 -0.25 -15.78 15.69
CA ALA A 132 0.74 -16.83 15.96
C ALA A 132 2.12 -16.56 15.30
N VAL A 133 2.30 -15.43 14.59
CA VAL A 133 3.57 -15.09 13.98
C VAL A 133 4.59 -14.67 15.03
N ASP A 134 5.66 -15.42 15.20
CA ASP A 134 6.70 -15.17 16.21
C ASP A 134 7.50 -13.86 15.96
N ASN A 135 7.68 -13.47 14.70
CA ASN A 135 8.41 -12.26 14.35
C ASN A 135 7.49 -11.04 14.48
N ARG A 136 7.83 -10.16 15.45
CA ARG A 136 7.03 -8.96 15.76
C ARG A 136 6.84 -8.02 14.57
N ASP A 137 7.88 -7.76 13.80
CA ASP A 137 7.79 -6.84 12.66
C ASP A 137 6.90 -7.41 11.56
N TRP A 138 7.01 -8.70 11.31
CA TRP A 138 6.15 -9.40 10.38
C TRP A 138 4.70 -9.47 10.86
N ALA A 139 4.46 -9.70 12.17
CA ALA A 139 3.12 -9.65 12.75
C ALA A 139 2.47 -8.27 12.59
N VAL A 140 3.22 -7.18 12.87
CA VAL A 140 2.75 -5.80 12.71
C VAL A 140 2.40 -5.49 11.25
N GLU A 141 3.27 -5.90 10.31
CA GLU A 141 3.01 -5.75 8.88
C GLU A 141 1.76 -6.52 8.44
N SER A 142 1.64 -7.78 8.87
CA SER A 142 0.50 -8.65 8.55
C SER A 142 -0.81 -8.07 9.06
N TRP A 143 -0.83 -7.53 10.27
CA TRP A 143 -2.00 -6.86 10.83
C TRP A 143 -2.37 -5.58 10.09
N ALA A 144 -1.38 -4.78 9.68
CA ALA A 144 -1.63 -3.58 8.88
C ALA A 144 -2.22 -3.94 7.51
N ALA A 145 -1.66 -4.96 6.86
CA ALA A 145 -2.16 -5.49 5.60
C ALA A 145 -3.57 -6.07 5.75
N TRP A 146 -3.82 -6.85 6.82
CA TRP A 146 -5.12 -7.44 7.12
C TRP A 146 -6.23 -6.40 7.29
N ARG A 147 -5.97 -5.34 8.06
CA ARG A 147 -6.93 -4.24 8.22
C ARG A 147 -7.26 -3.54 6.91
N ALA A 148 -6.22 -3.25 6.12
CA ALA A 148 -6.41 -2.59 4.82
C ALA A 148 -7.14 -3.51 3.82
N PHE A 149 -6.89 -4.81 3.88
CA PHE A 149 -7.56 -5.81 3.07
C PHE A 149 -9.05 -5.94 3.43
N ASN A 150 -9.38 -6.00 4.73
CA ASN A 150 -10.77 -6.01 5.17
C ASN A 150 -11.52 -4.72 4.80
N SER A 151 -10.87 -3.55 4.92
CA SER A 151 -11.44 -2.28 4.44
C SER A 151 -11.72 -2.32 2.93
N LEU A 152 -10.85 -2.96 2.14
CA LEU A 152 -11.07 -3.15 0.71
C LEU A 152 -12.26 -4.06 0.43
N LEU A 153 -12.43 -5.15 1.18
CA LEU A 153 -13.61 -6.02 1.07
C LEU A 153 -14.91 -5.26 1.40
N ASP A 154 -14.87 -4.35 2.41
CA ASP A 154 -16.02 -3.48 2.72
C ASP A 154 -16.33 -2.50 1.58
N GLU A 155 -15.30 -1.96 0.94
CA GLU A 155 -15.47 -1.09 -0.22
C GLU A 155 -16.11 -1.84 -1.40
N ILE A 156 -15.63 -3.05 -1.70
CA ILE A 156 -16.22 -3.92 -2.74
C ILE A 156 -17.69 -4.24 -2.42
N ALA A 157 -17.99 -4.60 -1.18
CA ALA A 157 -19.36 -4.91 -0.76
C ALA A 157 -20.30 -3.70 -0.88
N ARG A 158 -19.83 -2.49 -0.53
CA ARG A 158 -20.61 -1.26 -0.65
C ARG A 158 -20.76 -0.76 -2.09
N SER A 159 -19.73 -0.93 -2.92
CA SER A 159 -19.77 -0.51 -4.33
C SER A 159 -20.73 -1.34 -5.17
N ALA A 160 -21.03 -2.54 -4.70
CA ALA A 160 -22.03 -3.42 -5.31
C ALA A 160 -23.49 -3.00 -5.03
N GLY A 161 -23.71 -1.86 -4.36
CA GLY A 161 -24.97 -1.14 -4.02
C GLY A 161 -26.29 -1.74 -4.46
N ASP A 162 -27.40 -1.30 -3.89
CA ASP A 162 -28.76 -1.76 -4.16
C ASP A 162 -29.25 -1.58 -5.62
N GLY A 163 -28.36 -1.25 -6.54
CA GLY A 163 -28.59 -1.15 -7.97
C GLY A 163 -28.45 -2.51 -8.65
N GLU A 164 -29.43 -2.87 -9.40
CA GLU A 164 -29.58 -3.98 -10.35
C GLU A 164 -28.41 -4.20 -11.35
N ALA A 165 -27.18 -4.18 -10.91
CA ALA A 165 -26.09 -4.78 -11.66
C ALA A 165 -26.24 -6.33 -11.54
N GLY A 166 -27.32 -6.82 -12.15
CA GLY A 166 -27.67 -8.22 -12.27
C GLY A 166 -26.72 -8.97 -13.20
N GLY A 167 -25.45 -8.95 -12.88
CA GLY A 167 -24.52 -9.96 -13.29
C GLY A 167 -24.59 -11.07 -12.23
N ASP A 168 -24.76 -12.30 -12.65
CA ASP A 168 -24.48 -13.47 -11.85
C ASP A 168 -22.98 -13.42 -11.48
N GLY A 169 -22.64 -12.55 -10.50
CA GLY A 169 -21.29 -12.21 -10.07
C GLY A 169 -20.63 -13.42 -9.45
N GLY A 170 -20.21 -14.34 -10.32
CA GLY A 170 -19.56 -15.58 -9.94
C GLY A 170 -18.24 -15.32 -9.22
N TRP A 171 -17.72 -16.34 -8.55
CA TRP A 171 -16.44 -16.30 -7.87
C TRP A 171 -15.27 -15.83 -8.76
N ALA A 172 -15.33 -16.15 -10.05
CA ALA A 172 -14.32 -15.72 -11.02
C ALA A 172 -14.31 -14.19 -11.20
N GLU A 173 -15.47 -13.57 -11.25
CA GLU A 173 -15.58 -12.12 -11.34
C GLU A 173 -15.14 -11.45 -10.04
N PHE A 174 -15.56 -11.96 -8.89
CA PHE A 174 -15.11 -11.48 -7.59
C PHE A 174 -13.57 -11.54 -7.45
N ALA A 175 -12.96 -12.68 -7.78
CA ALA A 175 -11.50 -12.83 -7.72
C ALA A 175 -10.78 -11.85 -8.67
N ARG A 176 -11.31 -11.62 -9.87
CA ARG A 176 -10.78 -10.64 -10.82
C ARG A 176 -10.85 -9.21 -10.30
N ILE A 177 -11.98 -8.81 -9.73
CA ILE A 177 -12.18 -7.48 -9.15
C ILE A 177 -11.26 -7.30 -7.94
N LEU A 178 -11.23 -8.26 -7.02
CA LEU A 178 -10.36 -8.27 -5.85
C LEU A 178 -8.89 -8.14 -6.24
N GLY A 179 -8.41 -8.95 -7.19
CA GLY A 179 -7.04 -8.89 -7.68
C GLY A 179 -6.68 -7.54 -8.33
N SER A 180 -7.62 -6.90 -9.03
CA SER A 180 -7.43 -5.56 -9.60
C SER A 180 -7.35 -4.48 -8.52
N ALA A 181 -8.21 -4.54 -7.52
CA ALA A 181 -8.27 -3.57 -6.42
C ALA A 181 -7.02 -3.65 -5.52
N ILE A 182 -6.53 -4.84 -5.22
CA ILE A 182 -5.32 -5.08 -4.42
C ILE A 182 -4.08 -4.44 -5.05
N ARG A 183 -3.94 -4.47 -6.37
CA ARG A 183 -2.80 -3.86 -7.08
C ARG A 183 -2.74 -2.34 -6.95
N ARG A 184 -3.85 -1.70 -6.63
CA ARG A 184 -3.97 -0.23 -6.51
C ARG A 184 -3.98 0.25 -5.07
N ARG A 185 -4.20 -0.65 -4.11
CA ARG A 185 -4.32 -0.30 -2.69
C ARG A 185 -2.97 -0.43 -1.99
N SER A 186 -2.68 0.54 -1.14
CA SER A 186 -1.52 0.51 -0.25
C SER A 186 -1.97 0.57 1.21
N PHE A 187 -1.11 0.08 2.11
CA PHE A 187 -1.30 0.13 3.56
C PHE A 187 -0.07 0.74 4.25
N PRO A 188 -0.25 1.42 5.40
CA PRO A 188 0.87 1.97 6.17
C PRO A 188 1.56 0.85 6.96
N LEU A 189 2.90 0.83 6.96
CA LEU A 189 3.69 -0.18 7.69
C LEU A 189 3.93 0.17 9.15
N GLU A 190 4.06 1.45 9.47
CA GLU A 190 4.41 1.92 10.80
C GLU A 190 3.42 2.98 11.27
N ARG A 191 3.17 3.03 12.58
CA ARG A 191 2.61 4.23 13.17
C ARG A 191 3.72 5.28 13.15
N PRO A 192 3.48 6.46 12.56
CA PRO A 192 4.46 7.53 12.60
C PRO A 192 4.80 7.85 14.07
N ASP A 193 6.08 8.00 14.38
CA ASP A 193 6.48 8.51 15.69
C ASP A 193 5.87 9.92 15.88
N PRO A 194 5.00 10.13 16.87
CA PRO A 194 4.35 11.41 17.05
C PRO A 194 5.36 12.54 17.36
N ALA A 195 6.53 12.22 17.91
CA ALA A 195 7.62 13.16 18.18
C ALA A 195 8.56 13.37 16.99
N GLY A 196 8.45 12.55 15.94
CA GLY A 196 9.31 12.65 14.76
C GLY A 196 8.93 13.76 13.80
N VAL A 197 9.86 14.12 12.91
CA VAL A 197 9.62 15.06 11.80
C VAL A 197 8.51 14.50 10.91
N LYS A 198 7.39 15.22 10.82
CA LYS A 198 6.24 14.80 10.02
C LYS A 198 6.53 15.05 8.53
N VAL A 199 6.47 13.99 7.71
CA VAL A 199 6.57 14.10 6.26
C VAL A 199 5.19 13.89 5.67
N VAL A 200 4.66 14.95 5.08
CA VAL A 200 3.27 14.97 4.55
C VAL A 200 3.26 15.55 3.14
N GLY A 201 2.20 15.30 2.39
CA GLY A 201 2.00 15.98 1.11
C GLY A 201 1.59 17.45 1.31
N PRO A 202 1.79 18.32 0.31
CA PRO A 202 1.53 19.75 0.46
C PRO A 202 0.08 20.09 0.82
N ALA A 203 -0.90 19.39 0.28
CA ALA A 203 -2.29 19.57 0.65
C ALA A 203 -2.54 19.30 2.14
N ARG A 204 -1.92 18.25 2.69
CA ARG A 204 -2.04 17.92 4.11
C ARG A 204 -1.19 18.84 5.00
N ALA A 205 -0.11 19.39 4.48
CA ALA A 205 0.65 20.43 5.18
C ALA A 205 -0.21 21.68 5.41
N ALA A 206 -1.06 22.02 4.45
CA ALA A 206 -1.99 23.15 4.50
C ALA A 206 -3.15 22.99 5.52
N GLU A 207 -3.40 21.79 6.02
CA GLU A 207 -4.49 21.51 6.99
C GLU A 207 -4.11 21.81 8.45
N SER A 208 -2.87 22.15 8.75
CA SER A 208 -2.36 22.34 10.11
C SER A 208 -1.33 23.45 10.17
N GLU A 209 -1.18 24.06 11.31
CA GLU A 209 -0.11 25.02 11.59
C GLU A 209 1.17 24.32 12.01
N TRP A 210 2.31 24.81 11.53
CA TRP A 210 3.63 24.23 11.76
C TRP A 210 4.61 25.30 12.27
N PRO A 211 5.23 25.13 13.44
CA PRO A 211 6.28 26.05 13.87
C PRO A 211 7.40 26.19 12.83
N VAL A 212 7.81 25.04 12.27
CA VAL A 212 8.83 24.99 11.21
C VAL A 212 8.31 24.12 10.08
N LEU A 213 8.25 24.65 8.87
CA LEU A 213 7.83 23.94 7.67
C LEU A 213 8.96 23.92 6.63
N LEU A 214 9.24 22.72 6.11
CA LEU A 214 10.16 22.50 5.01
C LEU A 214 9.39 22.05 3.76
N LEU A 215 9.26 22.91 2.78
CA LEU A 215 8.69 22.59 1.45
C LEU A 215 9.83 22.14 0.53
N SER A 216 9.91 20.85 0.25
CA SER A 216 10.96 20.28 -0.58
C SER A 216 10.46 19.91 -1.97
N GLY A 217 11.40 19.92 -2.94
CA GLY A 217 11.08 19.53 -4.33
C GLY A 217 10.31 20.59 -5.11
N MET A 218 10.50 21.85 -4.78
CA MET A 218 9.84 23.00 -5.41
C MET A 218 10.44 23.30 -6.79
N ALA A 219 10.34 22.34 -7.70
CA ALA A 219 10.84 22.40 -9.05
C ALA A 219 9.70 22.38 -10.07
N GLU A 220 9.93 23.01 -11.22
CA GLU A 220 8.96 23.03 -12.32
C GLU A 220 8.56 21.62 -12.76
N GLY A 221 7.26 21.37 -12.83
CA GLY A 221 6.71 20.05 -13.17
C GLY A 221 6.67 19.03 -12.03
N THR A 222 7.33 19.32 -10.89
CA THR A 222 7.19 18.56 -9.64
C THR A 222 6.14 19.21 -8.75
N PHE A 223 6.24 20.51 -8.54
CA PHE A 223 5.21 21.31 -7.91
C PHE A 223 5.25 22.75 -8.45
N PRO A 224 4.21 23.22 -9.15
CA PRO A 224 2.94 22.56 -9.41
C PRO A 224 3.06 21.30 -10.28
N ARG A 225 2.21 20.32 -9.99
CA ARG A 225 2.17 19.10 -10.78
C ARG A 225 1.57 19.38 -12.15
N LYS A 226 2.21 18.86 -13.19
CA LYS A 226 1.59 18.88 -14.51
C LYS A 226 0.33 18.01 -14.50
N MET A 227 -0.78 18.59 -14.96
CA MET A 227 -2.01 17.81 -15.15
C MET A 227 -1.76 16.72 -16.19
N ARG A 228 -2.04 15.46 -15.82
CA ARG A 228 -2.03 14.35 -16.78
C ARG A 228 -3.30 14.45 -17.62
N ARG A 229 -3.17 14.98 -18.82
CA ARG A 229 -4.28 15.02 -19.77
C ARG A 229 -4.57 13.61 -20.27
N PRO A 230 -5.83 13.17 -20.27
CA PRO A 230 -6.22 11.95 -20.97
C PRO A 230 -5.89 12.13 -22.46
N TRP A 231 -5.11 11.23 -23.02
CA TRP A 231 -4.68 11.31 -24.43
C TRP A 231 -5.84 11.29 -25.43
N MET A 232 -7.01 10.76 -25.01
CA MET A 232 -8.22 10.63 -25.83
C MET A 232 -9.04 11.91 -25.97
N PHE A 233 -8.87 12.89 -25.05
CA PHE A 233 -9.72 14.07 -24.99
C PHE A 233 -8.90 15.34 -25.22
N LYS A 234 -9.38 16.18 -26.13
CA LYS A 234 -8.91 17.55 -26.27
C LYS A 234 -9.52 18.43 -25.18
N GLU A 235 -8.99 19.63 -25.02
CA GLU A 235 -9.47 20.59 -24.01
C GLU A 235 -10.96 20.93 -24.19
N ASP A 236 -11.37 21.15 -25.46
CA ASP A 236 -12.78 21.40 -25.82
C ASP A 236 -13.70 20.22 -25.45
N ASP A 237 -13.21 18.99 -25.55
CA ASP A 237 -13.97 17.81 -25.18
C ASP A 237 -14.15 17.72 -23.65
N LEU A 238 -13.11 18.05 -22.89
CA LEU A 238 -13.18 18.13 -21.43
C LEU A 238 -14.17 19.23 -20.99
N GLU A 239 -14.15 20.39 -21.67
CA GLU A 239 -15.11 21.45 -21.38
C GLU A 239 -16.57 21.07 -21.71
N ARG A 240 -16.79 20.32 -22.80
CA ARG A 240 -18.13 19.80 -23.12
C ARG A 240 -18.61 18.80 -22.07
N LEU A 241 -17.73 17.89 -21.65
CA LEU A 241 -18.03 16.94 -20.59
C LEU A 241 -18.35 17.64 -19.26
N ALA A 242 -17.58 18.65 -18.89
CA ALA A 242 -17.86 19.45 -17.69
C ALA A 242 -19.23 20.13 -17.78
N ARG A 243 -19.55 20.74 -18.93
CA ARG A 243 -20.85 21.38 -19.16
C ARG A 243 -22.03 20.40 -19.14
N SER A 244 -21.81 19.13 -19.51
CA SER A 244 -22.82 18.09 -19.41
C SER A 244 -22.96 17.45 -18.03
N GLY A 245 -22.27 17.99 -16.99
CA GLY A 245 -22.36 17.53 -15.60
C GLY A 245 -21.42 16.35 -15.28
N VAL A 246 -20.54 15.97 -16.20
CA VAL A 246 -19.51 14.97 -15.91
C VAL A 246 -18.41 15.62 -15.08
N GLY A 247 -18.07 15.03 -13.94
CA GLY A 247 -17.02 15.51 -13.03
C GLY A 247 -15.62 15.33 -13.62
N VAL A 248 -15.20 16.22 -14.51
CA VAL A 248 -13.85 16.28 -15.08
C VAL A 248 -13.14 17.54 -14.60
N MET A 249 -11.87 17.40 -14.23
CA MET A 249 -11.05 18.55 -13.83
C MET A 249 -10.50 19.24 -15.07
N LEU A 250 -10.72 20.53 -15.20
CA LEU A 250 -10.19 21.34 -16.28
C LEU A 250 -8.74 21.81 -15.95
N PRO A 251 -7.88 22.07 -16.96
CA PRO A 251 -6.52 22.54 -16.73
C PRO A 251 -6.43 23.79 -15.86
N ARG A 252 -7.34 24.74 -16.04
CA ARG A 252 -7.45 25.99 -15.26
C ARG A 252 -7.81 25.71 -13.79
N GLU A 253 -8.70 24.76 -13.55
CA GLU A 253 -9.11 24.36 -12.20
C GLU A 253 -7.98 23.66 -11.47
N HIS A 254 -7.26 22.77 -12.17
CA HIS A 254 -6.08 22.11 -11.63
C HIS A 254 -5.00 23.13 -11.25
N ALA A 255 -4.71 24.11 -12.14
CA ALA A 255 -3.73 25.15 -11.86
C ALA A 255 -4.14 26.03 -10.66
N ALA A 256 -5.43 26.39 -10.56
CA ALA A 256 -5.95 27.15 -9.45
C ALA A 256 -5.87 26.35 -8.11
N MET A 257 -6.15 25.04 -8.15
CA MET A 257 -6.03 24.17 -6.99
C MET A 257 -4.57 24.00 -6.53
N GLU A 258 -3.61 23.80 -7.45
CA GLU A 258 -2.19 23.71 -7.11
C GLU A 258 -1.69 25.02 -6.47
N ARG A 259 -2.13 26.19 -6.99
CA ARG A 259 -1.82 27.49 -6.41
C ARG A 259 -2.44 27.67 -5.01
N PHE A 260 -3.67 27.26 -4.85
CA PHE A 260 -4.34 27.29 -3.53
C PHE A 260 -3.58 26.44 -2.50
N ILE A 261 -3.21 25.21 -2.88
CA ILE A 261 -2.44 24.30 -2.01
C ILE A 261 -1.09 24.91 -1.64
N PHE A 262 -0.38 25.54 -2.60
CA PHE A 262 0.88 26.20 -2.33
C PHE A 262 0.74 27.33 -1.33
N ASN A 263 -0.18 28.26 -1.58
CA ASN A 263 -0.41 29.43 -0.72
C ASN A 263 -0.84 29.01 0.70
N ALA A 264 -1.73 28.02 0.80
CA ALA A 264 -2.16 27.49 2.06
C ALA A 264 -1.02 26.78 2.83
N ALA A 265 -0.15 26.04 2.11
CA ALA A 265 1.02 25.41 2.72
C ALA A 265 2.05 26.46 3.20
N VAL A 266 2.30 27.51 2.42
CA VAL A 266 3.16 28.63 2.84
C VAL A 266 2.59 29.31 4.08
N GLY A 267 1.29 29.60 4.09
CA GLY A 267 0.61 30.21 5.23
C GLY A 267 0.53 29.33 6.48
N ALA A 268 0.78 28.04 6.36
CA ALA A 268 0.78 27.10 7.48
C ALA A 268 2.08 27.15 8.33
N ALA A 269 3.13 27.83 7.88
CA ALA A 269 4.37 28.02 8.62
C ALA A 269 4.23 29.22 9.59
N ILE A 270 4.43 28.97 10.90
CA ILE A 270 4.30 30.02 11.94
C ILE A 270 5.62 30.78 12.10
N ASP A 271 6.71 30.06 12.40
CA ASP A 271 7.98 30.69 12.76
C ASP A 271 8.98 30.70 11.59
N ARG A 272 9.09 29.57 10.87
CA ARG A 272 10.11 29.41 9.81
C ARG A 272 9.58 28.58 8.66
N LEU A 273 9.81 29.09 7.45
CA LEU A 273 9.58 28.39 6.19
C LEU A 273 10.91 28.15 5.47
N TYR A 274 11.17 26.90 5.13
CA TYR A 274 12.29 26.52 4.28
C TYR A 274 11.76 26.00 2.95
N ILE A 275 12.24 26.55 1.84
CA ILE A 275 11.89 26.11 0.50
C ILE A 275 13.14 25.54 -0.17
N THR A 276 13.07 24.31 -0.67
CA THR A 276 14.21 23.68 -1.33
C THR A 276 13.82 23.10 -2.68
N TYR A 277 14.74 23.21 -3.64
CA TYR A 277 14.61 22.63 -4.97
C TYR A 277 15.96 22.07 -5.43
N PRO A 278 15.98 21.00 -6.26
CA PRO A 278 17.21 20.48 -6.83
C PRO A 278 17.71 21.43 -7.95
N SER A 279 19.00 21.65 -8.04
CA SER A 279 19.63 22.39 -9.15
C SER A 279 19.82 21.52 -10.39
N SER A 280 19.87 20.19 -10.22
CA SER A 280 20.04 19.22 -11.30
C SER A 280 19.19 17.97 -11.05
N ALA A 281 18.75 17.35 -12.13
CA ALA A 281 18.11 16.04 -12.11
C ALA A 281 19.13 14.89 -12.00
N THR A 282 18.67 13.66 -11.82
CA THR A 282 19.52 12.47 -11.72
C THR A 282 20.34 12.17 -12.98
N ASP A 283 19.90 12.66 -14.13
CA ASP A 283 20.59 12.56 -15.42
C ASP A 283 21.58 13.72 -15.68
N GLY A 284 21.73 14.63 -14.71
CA GLY A 284 22.62 15.79 -14.81
C GLY A 284 22.01 17.00 -15.53
N SER A 285 20.77 16.91 -16.04
CA SER A 285 20.10 18.04 -16.65
C SER A 285 19.77 19.14 -15.61
N SER A 286 19.78 20.42 -16.03
CA SER A 286 19.43 21.53 -15.13
C SER A 286 17.93 21.52 -14.81
N VAL A 287 17.59 21.70 -13.54
CA VAL A 287 16.21 21.80 -13.07
C VAL A 287 15.90 23.26 -12.76
N ARG A 288 14.78 23.74 -13.28
CA ARG A 288 14.25 25.05 -12.93
C ARG A 288 13.43 24.97 -11.65
N ARG A 289 13.57 25.99 -10.80
CA ARG A 289 12.68 26.11 -9.64
C ARG A 289 11.25 26.39 -10.09
N SER A 290 10.30 26.09 -9.23
CA SER A 290 8.88 26.35 -9.44
C SER A 290 8.60 27.84 -9.57
N PHE A 291 7.77 28.23 -10.54
CA PHE A 291 7.34 29.62 -10.68
C PHE A 291 6.55 30.15 -9.47
N PHE A 292 5.95 29.28 -8.65
CA PHE A 292 5.33 29.69 -7.38
C PHE A 292 6.36 30.23 -6.39
N VAL A 293 7.59 29.73 -6.43
CA VAL A 293 8.68 30.28 -5.61
C VAL A 293 9.09 31.65 -6.11
N ASP A 294 9.14 31.83 -7.43
CA ASP A 294 9.44 33.15 -8.03
C ASP A 294 8.38 34.18 -7.63
N GLU A 295 7.10 33.85 -7.77
CA GLU A 295 5.99 34.71 -7.36
C GLU A 295 6.04 35.06 -5.85
N LEU A 296 6.40 34.08 -5.02
CA LEU A 296 6.54 34.32 -3.57
C LEU A 296 7.67 35.29 -3.26
N LEU A 297 8.86 35.07 -3.87
CA LEU A 297 10.02 35.95 -3.68
C LEU A 297 9.72 37.38 -4.16
N ASP A 298 9.09 37.52 -5.33
CA ASP A 298 8.64 38.82 -5.86
C ASP A 298 7.67 39.52 -4.93
N SER A 299 6.71 38.76 -4.36
CA SER A 299 5.71 39.29 -3.42
C SER A 299 6.33 39.77 -2.10
N MET A 300 7.45 39.18 -1.70
CA MET A 300 8.21 39.53 -0.50
C MET A 300 9.26 40.60 -0.78
N GLY A 301 9.45 41.05 -2.01
CA GLY A 301 10.47 42.01 -2.42
C GLY A 301 11.90 41.48 -2.30
N ILE A 302 12.09 40.18 -2.33
CA ILE A 302 13.42 39.53 -2.23
C ILE A 302 14.08 39.56 -3.60
N SER A 303 15.21 40.28 -3.69
CA SER A 303 15.95 40.40 -4.96
C SER A 303 16.77 39.12 -5.26
N ALA A 304 17.12 38.95 -6.55
CA ALA A 304 18.02 37.87 -6.99
C ALA A 304 19.42 37.94 -6.35
N GLU A 305 19.79 39.11 -5.82
CA GLU A 305 21.05 39.33 -5.13
C GLU A 305 20.98 38.83 -3.67
N ASP A 306 19.86 39.06 -2.99
CA ASP A 306 19.59 38.54 -1.66
C ASP A 306 19.53 37.02 -1.67
N GLU A 307 18.89 36.43 -2.67
CA GLU A 307 18.84 34.98 -2.88
C GLU A 307 20.25 34.38 -3.05
N ARG A 308 21.09 35.00 -3.87
CA ARG A 308 22.49 34.57 -4.05
C ARG A 308 23.30 34.63 -2.76
N ARG A 309 23.08 35.64 -1.92
CA ARG A 309 23.72 35.75 -0.61
C ARG A 309 23.36 34.57 0.29
N ILE A 310 22.09 34.23 0.37
CA ILE A 310 21.62 33.11 1.20
C ILE A 310 22.18 31.78 0.67
N THR A 311 22.16 31.55 -0.65
CA THR A 311 22.69 30.35 -1.28
C THR A 311 24.18 30.18 -1.08
N ALA A 312 24.97 31.27 -1.14
CA ALA A 312 26.41 31.25 -0.93
C ALA A 312 26.81 30.97 0.53
N SER A 313 25.95 31.29 1.50
CA SER A 313 26.20 31.09 2.92
C SER A 313 25.95 29.64 3.37
N ILE A 314 25.19 28.84 2.60
CA ILE A 314 24.87 27.46 2.93
C ILE A 314 25.76 26.53 2.09
N SER A 315 26.97 26.25 2.55
CA SER A 315 27.78 25.19 1.98
C SER A 315 27.17 23.82 2.32
N PRO A 316 27.17 22.84 1.39
CA PRO A 316 26.75 21.47 1.71
C PRO A 316 27.52 20.86 2.91
N ARG A 317 28.69 21.39 3.23
CA ARG A 317 29.48 21.01 4.41
C ARG A 317 28.93 21.54 5.72
N ASP A 318 28.15 22.62 5.70
CA ASP A 318 27.55 23.25 6.87
C ASP A 318 26.20 22.64 7.23
N VAL A 319 25.52 22.02 6.28
CA VAL A 319 24.21 21.37 6.46
C VAL A 319 24.34 20.01 7.15
N PHE A 320 25.49 19.33 7.00
CA PHE A 320 25.76 18.06 7.66
C PHE A 320 27.03 18.16 8.52
N PRO A 321 26.93 18.56 9.79
CA PRO A 321 28.10 18.51 10.66
C PRO A 321 28.59 17.07 10.76
N ARG A 322 29.86 16.86 10.44
CA ARG A 322 30.60 15.56 10.51
C ARG A 322 30.43 14.83 11.86
N ARG A 323 29.87 15.49 12.88
CA ARG A 323 29.69 14.92 14.22
C ARG A 323 28.51 13.96 14.39
N LEU A 324 27.53 13.93 13.49
CA LEU A 324 26.43 12.96 13.57
C LEU A 324 26.89 11.50 13.29
N GLY A 325 27.91 11.30 12.47
CA GLY A 325 28.49 9.97 12.21
C GLY A 325 29.26 9.37 13.38
N MET A 326 29.86 10.20 14.26
CA MET A 326 30.61 9.72 15.41
C MET A 326 29.76 9.45 16.66
N ALA A 327 28.58 10.07 16.78
CA ALA A 327 27.67 9.81 17.89
C ALA A 327 26.94 8.47 17.72
N ALA A 328 26.60 8.09 16.49
CA ALA A 328 25.97 6.81 16.19
C ALA A 328 26.90 5.61 16.43
N SER A 329 28.21 5.75 16.17
CA SER A 329 29.20 4.70 16.45
C SER A 329 29.48 4.47 17.93
N ARG A 330 29.19 5.44 18.80
CA ARG A 330 29.36 5.29 20.26
C ARG A 330 28.14 4.71 20.98
N ALA A 331 26.97 4.73 20.35
CA ALA A 331 25.75 4.16 20.93
C ALA A 331 25.63 2.63 20.72
N ILE A 332 26.46 2.04 19.85
CA ILE A 332 26.58 0.58 19.69
C ILE A 332 27.82 0.14 20.49
N GLY A 333 27.76 0.35 21.80
CA GLY A 333 28.73 -0.22 22.74
C GLY A 333 28.48 -1.73 22.83
N THR A 334 29.44 -2.50 22.37
CA THR A 334 29.60 -3.93 22.68
C THR A 334 29.37 -4.19 24.17
N PRO A 335 28.58 -5.20 24.55
CA PRO A 335 28.51 -5.63 25.94
C PRO A 335 29.87 -6.23 26.33
N SER A 336 30.67 -5.45 27.04
CA SER A 336 31.89 -5.94 27.65
C SER A 336 31.50 -6.98 28.70
N GLN A 337 32.06 -8.17 28.54
CA GLN A 337 32.21 -9.22 29.51
C GLN A 337 32.40 -8.64 30.94
N ARG A 338 31.49 -8.92 31.85
CA ARG A 338 31.82 -8.97 33.29
C ARG A 338 32.08 -10.43 33.64
N ARG A 339 33.36 -10.78 33.72
CA ARG A 339 33.85 -11.84 34.61
C ARG A 339 34.05 -11.20 35.96
N HIS A 340 33.50 -11.77 36.93
CA HIS A 340 33.80 -12.13 38.32
C HIS A 340 32.55 -12.08 39.15
#